data_364ffc3dbd141fa61b223be21dc28339
#
_entry.id   364ffc3dbd141fa61b223be21dc28339
#
_cell.length_a   1.000
_cell.length_b   1.000
_cell.length_c   1.000
_cell.angle_alpha   90.00
_cell.angle_beta   90.00
_cell.angle_gamma   90.00
#
_symmetry.space_group_name_H-M   'P 1'
#
loop_
_entity.id
_entity.type
_entity.pdbx_description
1 polymer ?
#
loop_
_entity_poly.entity_id
_entity_poly.type
_entity_poly.pdbx_seq_one_letter_code
_entity_poly.pdbx_strand_id
1 'polypeptide(L)'
;MGYGKWIFGSIGFALSGTPLGAVLGFALGSLIDNATDRVSRPGNEQPGPRGASTGQERAKQATAGDVALSLVVLTAAVMKADGAATQRELGHARAFFNRQFGPQHAAELLRLLRDTLQRTIPLREVCEQMRQHLAHAERLQLVHYLIGLARADGIVDRAERQIIQDIAFYLGISEKDLASLHAMFGVKVTASSAYAVLETDPKASDDEVKKAYRRMVIKHHPDKVAHLGEQFQKDAAEKFKKVQEAWDAVKAERGLA
;
A
#
# COMPACT_ATOMS: atom_id res chain seq x y z
N MET A 1 27.81 1.99 16.90
CA MET A 1 26.55 2.68 16.60
C MET A 1 26.36 2.66 15.11
N GLY A 2 25.31 2.00 14.68
CA GLY A 2 25.09 1.81 13.25
C GLY A 2 24.63 3.10 12.60
N TYR A 3 25.33 3.51 11.58
CA TYR A 3 24.95 4.65 10.74
C TYR A 3 23.71 4.36 9.87
N GLY A 4 23.32 3.10 9.74
CA GLY A 4 22.21 2.67 8.89
C GLY A 4 20.88 3.32 9.23
N LYS A 5 20.52 3.41 10.52
CA LYS A 5 19.26 4.06 10.95
C LYS A 5 19.17 5.52 10.52
N TRP A 6 20.27 6.24 10.63
CA TRP A 6 20.31 7.67 10.28
C TRP A 6 20.36 7.90 8.78
N ILE A 7 21.08 7.05 8.04
CA ILE A 7 21.14 7.13 6.58
C ILE A 7 19.77 6.81 5.98
N PHE A 8 19.12 5.73 6.40
CA PHE A 8 17.79 5.37 5.87
C PHE A 8 16.67 6.26 6.41
N GLY A 9 16.77 6.74 7.65
CA GLY A 9 15.87 7.76 8.18
C GLY A 9 15.97 9.08 7.41
N SER A 10 17.18 9.52 7.07
CA SER A 10 17.39 10.72 6.25
C SER A 10 16.99 10.53 4.79
N ILE A 11 17.22 9.37 4.19
CA ILE A 11 16.75 9.03 2.84
C ILE A 11 15.23 8.96 2.82
N GLY A 12 14.61 8.28 3.79
CA GLY A 12 13.16 8.22 3.92
C GLY A 12 12.54 9.60 4.11
N PHE A 13 13.14 10.46 4.94
CA PHE A 13 12.73 11.85 5.10
C PHE A 13 12.97 12.68 3.84
N ALA A 14 14.09 12.49 3.14
CA ALA A 14 14.41 13.21 1.91
C ALA A 14 13.47 12.85 0.76
N LEU A 15 13.01 11.59 0.68
CA LEU A 15 12.05 11.13 -0.33
C LEU A 15 10.62 11.58 -0.04
N SER A 16 10.22 11.61 1.23
CA SER A 16 8.83 11.88 1.62
C SER A 16 8.64 13.25 2.25
N GLY A 17 9.67 13.82 2.87
CA GLY A 17 9.58 15.06 3.64
C GLY A 17 8.73 14.93 4.91
N THR A 18 8.37 13.73 5.32
CA THR A 18 7.43 13.46 6.41
C THR A 18 8.02 12.62 7.53
N PRO A 19 7.46 12.70 8.75
CA PRO A 19 7.84 11.84 9.85
C PRO A 19 7.67 10.35 9.55
N LEU A 20 6.68 9.96 8.72
CA LEU A 20 6.46 8.57 8.34
C LEU A 20 7.61 8.04 7.50
N GLY A 21 8.07 8.79 6.49
CA GLY A 21 9.23 8.41 5.69
C GLY A 21 10.50 8.30 6.53
N ALA A 22 10.71 9.19 7.50
CA ALA A 22 11.80 9.09 8.46
C ALA A 22 11.68 7.83 9.32
N VAL A 23 10.47 7.49 9.80
CA VAL A 23 10.22 6.31 10.64
C VAL A 23 10.38 5.02 9.86
N LEU A 24 9.83 4.93 8.64
CA LEU A 24 10.00 3.77 7.76
C LEU A 24 11.46 3.60 7.36
N GLY A 25 12.15 4.69 7.00
CA GLY A 25 13.58 4.68 6.72
C GLY A 25 14.40 4.31 7.96
N PHE A 26 14.05 4.79 9.15
CA PHE A 26 14.70 4.43 10.40
C PHE A 26 14.45 2.96 10.77
N ALA A 27 13.23 2.43 10.58
CA ALA A 27 12.92 1.02 10.80
C ALA A 27 13.75 0.12 9.88
N LEU A 28 13.84 0.46 8.58
CA LEU A 28 14.72 -0.21 7.64
C LEU A 28 16.20 -0.07 8.02
N GLY A 29 16.61 1.12 8.46
CA GLY A 29 17.97 1.41 8.90
C GLY A 29 18.37 0.70 10.20
N SER A 30 17.43 0.53 11.15
CA SER A 30 17.70 -0.17 12.41
C SER A 30 17.98 -1.66 12.24
N LEU A 31 17.44 -2.25 11.17
CA LEU A 31 17.72 -3.63 10.78
C LEU A 31 19.17 -3.79 10.27
N ILE A 32 19.76 -2.72 9.70
CA ILE A 32 21.17 -2.72 9.26
C ILE A 32 22.11 -2.68 10.44
N ASP A 33 21.80 -1.86 11.44
CA ASP A 33 22.69 -1.64 12.58
C ASP A 33 22.87 -2.86 13.47
N ASN A 34 21.84 -3.73 13.57
CA ASN A 34 21.96 -4.99 14.30
C ASN A 34 22.89 -6.01 13.61
N ALA A 35 23.16 -5.83 12.30
CA ALA A 35 24.06 -6.70 11.55
C ALA A 35 25.53 -6.22 11.60
N THR A 36 25.79 -4.96 11.98
CA THR A 36 27.13 -4.34 11.91
C THR A 36 27.73 -3.95 13.28
N ASP A 37 27.20 -4.43 14.39
CA ASP A 37 27.66 -4.08 15.76
C ASP A 37 29.06 -4.64 16.10
N ARG A 38 30.00 -4.51 15.20
CA ARG A 38 31.40 -4.86 15.41
C ARG A 38 32.41 -3.85 14.82
N VAL A 39 32.16 -2.55 14.87
CA VAL A 39 33.30 -1.57 14.75
C VAL A 39 32.87 -0.16 15.24
N SER A 40 33.45 0.25 16.38
CA SER A 40 33.94 1.58 16.85
C SER A 40 33.09 2.87 16.72
N ARG A 41 32.94 3.53 17.88
CA ARG A 41 32.58 4.96 18.16
C ARG A 41 33.81 5.89 17.92
N PRO A 42 33.74 7.23 18.05
CA PRO A 42 32.65 8.19 18.35
C PRO A 42 32.68 9.52 17.56
N GLY A 43 31.69 10.36 17.73
CA GLY A 43 31.70 11.79 17.37
C GLY A 43 30.39 12.50 17.75
N ASN A 44 30.49 13.38 18.75
CA ASN A 44 29.42 14.16 19.35
C ASN A 44 29.14 15.44 18.55
N GLU A 45 27.93 15.64 18.00
CA GLU A 45 27.46 16.98 17.61
C GLU A 45 25.97 17.13 17.94
N GLN A 46 25.67 18.10 18.79
CA GLN A 46 24.33 18.51 19.20
C GLN A 46 23.70 19.41 18.14
N PRO A 47 22.41 19.23 17.80
CA PRO A 47 21.64 20.22 17.05
C PRO A 47 20.98 21.20 18.01
N GLY A 48 21.22 22.49 17.82
CA GLY A 48 20.58 23.58 18.54
C GLY A 48 19.10 23.76 18.18
N PRO A 49 18.32 24.47 19.04
CA PRO A 49 16.89 24.59 18.90
C PRO A 49 16.51 25.61 17.82
N ARG A 50 15.76 25.22 16.79
CA ARG A 50 15.08 26.13 15.88
C ARG A 50 13.58 26.14 16.11
N GLY A 51 13.11 27.33 16.50
CA GLY A 51 11.82 27.98 16.30
C GLY A 51 10.56 27.11 16.28
N ALA A 52 9.80 27.19 17.39
CA ALA A 52 8.40 26.82 17.41
C ALA A 52 7.61 27.71 16.44
N SER A 53 7.12 27.17 15.34
CA SER A 53 6.04 27.76 14.55
C SER A 53 4.81 26.88 14.70
N THR A 54 3.78 27.48 15.22
CA THR A 54 2.38 27.07 15.31
C THR A 54 1.92 26.27 14.09
N GLY A 55 1.88 24.94 14.24
CA GLY A 55 1.41 24.02 13.22
C GLY A 55 0.43 23.03 13.83
N GLN A 56 -0.64 23.53 14.45
CA GLN A 56 -1.81 22.73 14.79
C GLN A 56 -2.68 22.62 13.52
N GLU A 57 -3.08 21.38 13.21
CA GLU A 57 -4.07 21.00 12.20
C GLU A 57 -3.66 21.01 10.72
N ARG A 58 -2.52 20.45 10.37
CA ARG A 58 -2.49 19.64 9.15
C ARG A 58 -2.75 18.20 9.56
N ALA A 59 -3.99 17.73 9.40
CA ALA A 59 -4.27 16.30 9.37
C ALA A 59 -3.20 15.66 8.50
N LYS A 60 -2.43 14.71 9.05
CA LYS A 60 -1.26 14.11 8.42
C LYS A 60 -1.74 13.30 7.21
N GLN A 61 -1.93 13.96 6.08
CA GLN A 61 -2.07 13.27 4.80
C GLN A 61 -0.70 12.71 4.45
N ALA A 62 -0.63 11.39 4.21
CA ALA A 62 0.58 10.78 3.72
C ALA A 62 0.97 11.41 2.38
N THR A 63 2.25 11.61 2.17
CA THR A 63 2.77 12.10 0.90
C THR A 63 2.94 10.95 -0.08
N ALA A 64 3.09 11.28 -1.37
CA ALA A 64 3.44 10.29 -2.40
C ALA A 64 4.74 9.53 -2.04
N GLY A 65 5.68 10.19 -1.36
CA GLY A 65 6.92 9.56 -0.88
C GLY A 65 6.70 8.53 0.23
N ASP A 66 5.78 8.79 1.17
CA ASP A 66 5.42 7.83 2.22
C ASP A 66 4.80 6.56 1.64
N VAL A 67 3.92 6.74 0.64
CA VAL A 67 3.28 5.62 -0.05
C VAL A 67 4.31 4.86 -0.90
N ALA A 68 5.24 5.55 -1.57
CA ALA A 68 6.31 4.91 -2.34
C ALA A 68 7.19 4.00 -1.46
N LEU A 69 7.57 4.51 -0.29
CA LEU A 69 8.38 3.74 0.66
C LEU A 69 7.61 2.53 1.21
N SER A 70 6.34 2.74 1.55
CA SER A 70 5.43 1.66 1.97
C SER A 70 5.32 0.57 0.90
N LEU A 71 5.15 0.95 -0.37
CA LEU A 71 5.11 0.02 -1.49
C LEU A 71 6.38 -0.81 -1.61
N VAL A 72 7.57 -0.20 -1.47
CA VAL A 72 8.86 -0.93 -1.53
C VAL A 72 8.93 -2.00 -0.45
N VAL A 73 8.61 -1.65 0.80
CA VAL A 73 8.70 -2.58 1.94
C VAL A 73 7.71 -3.73 1.79
N LEU A 74 6.45 -3.42 1.45
CA LEU A 74 5.42 -4.44 1.29
C LEU A 74 5.65 -5.31 0.04
N THR A 75 6.17 -4.74 -1.05
CA THR A 75 6.61 -5.48 -2.24
C THR A 75 7.68 -6.51 -1.86
N ALA A 76 8.70 -6.09 -1.10
CA ALA A 76 9.74 -7.00 -0.64
C ALA A 76 9.18 -8.10 0.28
N ALA A 77 8.20 -7.80 1.13
CA ALA A 77 7.57 -8.78 2.01
C ALA A 77 6.81 -9.85 1.20
N VAL A 78 6.06 -9.46 0.18
CA VAL A 78 5.34 -10.41 -0.69
C VAL A 78 6.31 -11.25 -1.48
N MET A 79 7.30 -10.64 -2.16
CA MET A 79 8.30 -11.36 -2.97
C MET A 79 9.16 -12.34 -2.16
N LYS A 80 9.23 -12.19 -0.83
CA LYS A 80 9.98 -13.10 0.05
C LYS A 80 9.11 -14.23 0.60
N ALA A 81 7.81 -14.19 0.40
CA ALA A 81 6.89 -15.11 1.07
C ALA A 81 7.11 -16.56 0.65
N ASP A 82 7.43 -16.81 -0.61
CA ASP A 82 7.74 -18.13 -1.19
C ASP A 82 9.24 -18.47 -1.20
N GLY A 83 10.09 -17.52 -0.79
CA GLY A 83 11.55 -17.70 -0.63
C GLY A 83 12.40 -17.08 -1.72
N ALA A 84 11.86 -16.69 -2.88
CA ALA A 84 12.65 -16.09 -3.97
C ALA A 84 11.81 -15.13 -4.85
N ALA A 85 12.27 -13.88 -4.98
CA ALA A 85 11.67 -12.94 -5.90
C ALA A 85 11.82 -13.41 -7.36
N THR A 86 10.71 -13.57 -8.07
CA THR A 86 10.72 -13.97 -9.47
C THR A 86 11.03 -12.79 -10.41
N GLN A 87 11.51 -13.10 -11.61
CA GLN A 87 11.74 -12.09 -12.66
C GLN A 87 10.43 -11.39 -13.09
N ARG A 88 9.30 -12.09 -13.02
CA ARG A 88 7.97 -11.54 -13.37
C ARG A 88 7.49 -10.53 -12.34
N GLU A 89 7.61 -10.85 -11.06
CA GLU A 89 7.29 -9.93 -9.97
C GLU A 89 8.19 -8.68 -10.02
N LEU A 90 9.52 -8.85 -10.22
CA LEU A 90 10.45 -7.74 -10.39
C LEU A 90 10.09 -6.89 -11.61
N GLY A 91 9.68 -7.52 -12.71
CA GLY A 91 9.19 -6.84 -13.91
C GLY A 91 7.91 -6.04 -13.63
N HIS A 92 6.95 -6.63 -12.90
CA HIS A 92 5.71 -5.98 -12.50
C HIS A 92 5.98 -4.77 -11.58
N ALA A 93 6.81 -4.96 -10.54
CA ALA A 93 7.19 -3.87 -9.64
C ALA A 93 7.89 -2.73 -10.38
N ARG A 94 8.82 -3.05 -11.31
CA ARG A 94 9.50 -2.07 -12.15
C ARG A 94 8.51 -1.29 -13.02
N ALA A 95 7.60 -1.98 -13.71
CA ALA A 95 6.60 -1.35 -14.54
C ALA A 95 5.67 -0.43 -13.73
N PHE A 96 5.26 -0.90 -12.55
CA PHE A 96 4.43 -0.13 -11.63
C PHE A 96 5.18 1.12 -11.13
N PHE A 97 6.40 0.99 -10.59
CA PHE A 97 7.16 2.13 -10.06
C PHE A 97 7.48 3.17 -11.15
N ASN A 98 7.83 2.72 -12.37
CA ASN A 98 8.04 3.63 -13.49
C ASN A 98 6.78 4.43 -13.83
N ARG A 99 5.63 3.79 -13.84
CA ARG A 99 4.35 4.39 -14.16
C ARG A 99 3.89 5.37 -13.07
N GLN A 100 4.13 5.02 -11.79
CA GLN A 100 3.68 5.82 -10.64
C GLN A 100 4.59 7.00 -10.31
N PHE A 101 5.90 6.81 -10.40
CA PHE A 101 6.89 7.74 -9.86
C PHE A 101 7.84 8.30 -10.92
N GLY A 102 7.72 7.82 -12.15
CA GLY A 102 8.63 8.18 -13.24
C GLY A 102 9.97 7.40 -13.17
N PRO A 103 10.75 7.37 -14.28
CA PRO A 103 11.91 6.50 -14.42
C PRO A 103 13.06 6.81 -13.44
N GLN A 104 13.25 8.07 -13.07
CA GLN A 104 14.32 8.47 -12.15
C GLN A 104 14.06 7.96 -10.73
N HIS A 105 12.90 8.29 -10.15
CA HIS A 105 12.52 7.82 -8.82
C HIS A 105 12.31 6.30 -8.77
N ALA A 106 11.78 5.70 -9.84
CA ALA A 106 11.65 4.25 -9.94
C ALA A 106 12.99 3.53 -9.84
N ALA A 107 14.06 4.07 -10.42
CA ALA A 107 15.40 3.48 -10.29
C ALA A 107 15.90 3.48 -8.83
N GLU A 108 15.62 4.54 -8.08
CA GLU A 108 15.96 4.63 -6.65
C GLU A 108 15.13 3.64 -5.82
N LEU A 109 13.82 3.57 -6.05
CA LEU A 109 12.92 2.64 -5.37
C LEU A 109 13.29 1.17 -5.64
N LEU A 110 13.71 0.84 -6.87
CA LEU A 110 14.17 -0.50 -7.22
C LEU A 110 15.51 -0.87 -6.58
N ARG A 111 16.42 0.10 -6.36
CA ARG A 111 17.62 -0.13 -5.56
C ARG A 111 17.25 -0.41 -4.11
N LEU A 112 16.35 0.41 -3.54
CA LEU A 112 15.86 0.22 -2.18
C LEU A 112 15.13 -1.13 -2.02
N LEU A 113 14.33 -1.53 -3.01
CA LEU A 113 13.67 -2.85 -3.04
C LEU A 113 14.70 -3.98 -2.97
N ARG A 114 15.77 -3.91 -3.79
CA ARG A 114 16.85 -4.90 -3.78
C ARG A 114 17.51 -5.01 -2.41
N ASP A 115 17.80 -3.86 -1.78
CA ASP A 115 18.42 -3.82 -0.47
C ASP A 115 17.47 -4.36 0.62
N THR A 116 16.16 -4.08 0.50
CA THR A 116 15.13 -4.56 1.42
C THR A 116 14.93 -6.08 1.31
N LEU A 117 15.03 -6.64 0.11
CA LEU A 117 14.95 -8.10 -0.12
C LEU A 117 16.03 -8.88 0.65
N GLN A 118 17.17 -8.28 0.93
CA GLN A 118 18.27 -8.92 1.69
C GLN A 118 18.07 -8.87 3.21
N ARG A 119 16.97 -8.25 3.71
CA ARG A 119 16.78 -7.97 5.14
C ARG A 119 15.55 -8.68 5.68
N THR A 120 15.53 -8.88 7.00
CA THR A 120 14.31 -9.28 7.71
C THR A 120 13.40 -8.06 7.85
N ILE A 121 12.13 -8.22 7.48
CA ILE A 121 11.13 -7.16 7.56
C ILE A 121 10.28 -7.43 8.80
N PRO A 122 10.25 -6.52 9.79
CA PRO A 122 9.32 -6.61 10.93
C PRO A 122 7.92 -6.15 10.45
N LEU A 123 7.25 -7.07 9.72
CA LEU A 123 6.05 -6.76 8.95
C LEU A 123 4.94 -6.13 9.78
N ARG A 124 4.69 -6.69 10.98
CA ARG A 124 3.64 -6.23 11.86
C ARG A 124 3.86 -4.78 12.28
N GLU A 125 5.06 -4.47 12.78
CA GLU A 125 5.43 -3.15 13.28
C GLU A 125 5.37 -2.10 12.16
N VAL A 126 5.85 -2.47 10.97
CA VAL A 126 5.82 -1.62 9.78
C VAL A 126 4.37 -1.34 9.35
N CYS A 127 3.52 -2.35 9.27
CA CYS A 127 2.12 -2.17 8.91
C CYS A 127 1.33 -1.38 9.96
N GLU A 128 1.57 -1.59 11.26
CA GLU A 128 0.94 -0.83 12.33
C GLU A 128 1.32 0.67 12.26
N GLN A 129 2.57 0.98 11.94
CA GLN A 129 3.01 2.37 11.70
C GLN A 129 2.32 2.96 10.46
N MET A 130 2.29 2.23 9.35
CA MET A 130 1.56 2.65 8.14
C MET A 130 0.09 2.93 8.45
N ARG A 131 -0.56 2.08 9.25
CA ARG A 131 -1.95 2.24 9.66
C ARG A 131 -2.20 3.54 10.43
N GLN A 132 -1.24 4.00 11.23
CA GLN A 132 -1.36 5.24 12.00
C GLN A 132 -1.24 6.50 11.13
N HIS A 133 -0.54 6.42 10.00
CA HIS A 133 -0.20 7.57 9.18
C HIS A 133 -0.91 7.60 7.82
N LEU A 134 -1.32 6.43 7.31
CA LEU A 134 -2.01 6.31 6.03
C LEU A 134 -3.53 6.31 6.21
N ALA A 135 -4.23 7.08 5.41
CA ALA A 135 -5.69 7.02 5.34
C ALA A 135 -6.17 5.66 4.81
N HIS A 136 -7.42 5.29 5.12
CA HIS A 136 -7.97 4.00 4.70
C HIS A 136 -7.91 3.79 3.17
N ALA A 137 -8.21 4.85 2.39
CA ALA A 137 -8.15 4.79 0.93
C ALA A 137 -6.74 4.50 0.40
N GLU A 138 -5.71 5.07 1.01
CA GLU A 138 -4.31 4.84 0.66
C GLU A 138 -3.89 3.39 0.96
N ARG A 139 -4.29 2.87 2.13
CA ARG A 139 -4.04 1.48 2.52
C ARG A 139 -4.72 0.47 1.57
N LEU A 140 -5.93 0.78 1.10
CA LEU A 140 -6.61 -0.01 0.06
C LEU A 140 -5.82 -0.01 -1.26
N GLN A 141 -5.19 1.09 -1.65
CA GLN A 141 -4.33 1.14 -2.84
C GLN A 141 -3.10 0.24 -2.69
N LEU A 142 -2.45 0.27 -1.51
CA LEU A 142 -1.31 -0.61 -1.22
C LEU A 142 -1.70 -2.09 -1.38
N VAL A 143 -2.78 -2.51 -0.71
CA VAL A 143 -3.24 -3.91 -0.76
C VAL A 143 -3.66 -4.30 -2.18
N HIS A 144 -4.36 -3.42 -2.91
CA HIS A 144 -4.73 -3.67 -4.30
C HIS A 144 -3.50 -3.90 -5.19
N TYR A 145 -2.46 -3.07 -5.04
CA TYR A 145 -1.20 -3.27 -5.76
C TYR A 145 -0.56 -4.62 -5.44
N LEU A 146 -0.52 -5.02 -4.16
CA LEU A 146 0.07 -6.30 -3.74
C LEU A 146 -0.68 -7.51 -4.31
N ILE A 147 -2.01 -7.45 -4.38
CA ILE A 147 -2.81 -8.47 -5.06
C ILE A 147 -2.44 -8.54 -6.55
N GLY A 148 -2.27 -7.38 -7.21
CA GLY A 148 -1.82 -7.31 -8.59
C GLY A 148 -0.42 -7.89 -8.80
N LEU A 149 0.50 -7.62 -7.87
CA LEU A 149 1.85 -8.17 -7.87
C LEU A 149 1.85 -9.70 -7.80
N ALA A 150 1.17 -10.28 -6.82
CA ALA A 150 1.06 -11.72 -6.65
C ALA A 150 0.34 -12.42 -7.82
N ARG A 151 -0.46 -11.70 -8.61
CA ARG A 151 -1.12 -12.22 -9.82
C ARG A 151 -0.31 -12.05 -11.10
N ALA A 152 0.86 -11.42 -11.03
CA ALA A 152 1.63 -11.07 -12.22
C ALA A 152 2.11 -12.29 -13.03
N ASP A 153 2.32 -13.43 -12.39
CA ASP A 153 2.69 -14.70 -13.04
C ASP A 153 1.50 -15.64 -13.31
N GLY A 154 0.30 -15.26 -12.88
CA GLY A 154 -0.96 -15.97 -13.12
C GLY A 154 -1.35 -16.98 -12.04
N ILE A 155 -0.44 -17.34 -11.13
CA ILE A 155 -0.67 -18.30 -10.04
C ILE A 155 -0.31 -17.61 -8.74
N VAL A 156 -1.30 -17.34 -7.88
CA VAL A 156 -1.04 -16.81 -6.54
C VAL A 156 -0.69 -17.98 -5.62
N ASP A 157 0.54 -18.04 -5.16
CA ASP A 157 1.01 -19.05 -4.20
C ASP A 157 0.26 -18.94 -2.86
N ARG A 158 0.27 -20.04 -2.08
CA ARG A 158 -0.35 -20.07 -0.75
C ARG A 158 0.36 -19.10 0.21
N ALA A 159 1.69 -19.02 0.16
CA ALA A 159 2.48 -18.15 1.00
C ALA A 159 2.25 -16.67 0.67
N GLU A 160 2.21 -16.31 -0.61
CA GLU A 160 1.85 -14.97 -1.07
C GLU A 160 0.44 -14.55 -0.61
N ARG A 161 -0.52 -15.45 -0.73
CA ARG A 161 -1.89 -15.23 -0.28
C ARG A 161 -1.94 -14.96 1.22
N GLN A 162 -1.22 -15.76 2.01
CA GLN A 162 -1.15 -15.61 3.45
C GLN A 162 -0.51 -14.28 3.84
N ILE A 163 0.63 -13.92 3.24
CA ILE A 163 1.32 -12.66 3.57
C ILE A 163 0.47 -11.43 3.22
N ILE A 164 -0.29 -11.47 2.12
CA ILE A 164 -1.22 -10.39 1.75
C ILE A 164 -2.38 -10.29 2.75
N GLN A 165 -2.90 -11.42 3.25
CA GLN A 165 -3.91 -11.42 4.31
C GLN A 165 -3.35 -10.83 5.60
N ASP A 166 -2.15 -11.20 6.01
CA ASP A 166 -1.48 -10.69 7.21
C ASP A 166 -1.23 -9.17 7.08
N ILE A 167 -0.73 -8.71 5.92
CA ILE A 167 -0.56 -7.29 5.61
C ILE A 167 -1.91 -6.55 5.72
N ALA A 168 -2.96 -7.05 5.08
CA ALA A 168 -4.28 -6.45 5.14
C ALA A 168 -4.79 -6.34 6.59
N PHE A 169 -4.65 -7.40 7.37
CA PHE A 169 -5.02 -7.43 8.78
C PHE A 169 -4.26 -6.36 9.60
N TYR A 170 -2.93 -6.31 9.51
CA TYR A 170 -2.12 -5.34 10.24
C TYR A 170 -2.37 -3.90 9.77
N LEU A 171 -2.66 -3.69 8.50
CA LEU A 171 -3.08 -2.40 7.96
C LEU A 171 -4.51 -2.00 8.38
N GLY A 172 -5.27 -2.89 9.04
CA GLY A 172 -6.66 -2.66 9.43
C GLY A 172 -7.62 -2.58 8.24
N ILE A 173 -7.35 -3.39 7.22
CA ILE A 173 -8.26 -3.67 6.11
C ILE A 173 -9.15 -4.83 6.51
N SER A 174 -10.47 -4.68 6.40
CA SER A 174 -11.40 -5.74 6.77
C SER A 174 -11.39 -6.88 5.75
N GLU A 175 -11.87 -8.06 6.17
CA GLU A 175 -12.04 -9.20 5.25
C GLU A 175 -12.99 -8.88 4.09
N LYS A 176 -14.02 -8.04 4.32
CA LYS A 176 -14.92 -7.57 3.28
C LYS A 176 -14.22 -6.67 2.26
N ASP A 177 -13.39 -5.74 2.74
CA ASP A 177 -12.55 -4.91 1.87
C ASP A 177 -11.63 -5.77 1.01
N LEU A 178 -10.95 -6.74 1.63
CA LEU A 178 -10.02 -7.63 0.95
C LEU A 178 -10.73 -8.49 -0.11
N ALA A 179 -11.89 -9.06 0.24
CA ALA A 179 -12.72 -9.82 -0.70
C ALA A 179 -13.21 -8.95 -1.88
N SER A 180 -13.62 -7.71 -1.60
CA SER A 180 -14.01 -6.74 -2.62
C SER A 180 -12.84 -6.41 -3.55
N LEU A 181 -11.65 -6.14 -3.02
CA LEU A 181 -10.45 -5.91 -3.83
C LEU A 181 -10.13 -7.11 -4.73
N HIS A 182 -10.20 -8.34 -4.21
CA HIS A 182 -10.00 -9.55 -5.03
C HIS A 182 -11.04 -9.68 -6.15
N ALA A 183 -12.32 -9.36 -5.87
CA ALA A 183 -13.39 -9.41 -6.85
C ALA A 183 -13.21 -8.39 -7.99
N MET A 184 -12.58 -7.24 -7.72
CA MET A 184 -12.29 -6.20 -8.71
C MET A 184 -11.24 -6.61 -9.76
N PHE A 185 -10.40 -7.62 -9.48
CA PHE A 185 -9.44 -8.15 -10.46
C PHE A 185 -10.08 -9.06 -11.53
N GLY A 186 -11.37 -9.35 -11.45
CA GLY A 186 -12.09 -10.09 -12.49
C GLY A 186 -12.17 -9.32 -13.81
N VAL A 187 -12.05 -10.03 -14.93
CA VAL A 187 -12.16 -9.42 -16.28
C VAL A 187 -13.54 -8.80 -16.49
N LYS A 188 -14.59 -9.47 -16.01
CA LYS A 188 -15.97 -8.96 -16.01
C LYS A 188 -16.57 -9.09 -14.61
N VAL A 189 -17.32 -8.09 -14.20
CA VAL A 189 -18.15 -8.18 -13.02
C VAL A 189 -19.36 -9.05 -13.39
N THR A 190 -19.44 -10.23 -12.80
CA THR A 190 -20.63 -11.12 -12.90
C THR A 190 -21.60 -10.80 -11.77
N ALA A 191 -22.86 -11.19 -11.89
CA ALA A 191 -23.84 -11.02 -10.80
C ALA A 191 -23.31 -11.59 -9.47
N SER A 192 -22.67 -12.75 -9.50
CA SER A 192 -22.07 -13.38 -8.32
C SER A 192 -20.93 -12.55 -7.71
N SER A 193 -20.03 -11.95 -8.52
CA SER A 193 -18.93 -11.12 -8.02
C SER A 193 -19.37 -9.70 -7.65
N ALA A 194 -20.48 -9.22 -8.20
CA ALA A 194 -21.00 -7.87 -7.97
C ALA A 194 -21.31 -7.62 -6.49
N TYR A 195 -21.92 -8.57 -5.83
CA TYR A 195 -22.22 -8.47 -4.39
C TYR A 195 -20.94 -8.42 -3.54
N ALA A 196 -19.92 -9.18 -3.93
CA ALA A 196 -18.60 -9.11 -3.26
C ALA A 196 -17.93 -7.75 -3.49
N VAL A 197 -17.99 -7.20 -4.72
CA VAL A 197 -17.48 -5.85 -5.03
C VAL A 197 -18.20 -4.80 -4.18
N LEU A 198 -19.51 -4.91 -4.00
CA LEU A 198 -20.34 -3.99 -3.18
C LEU A 198 -20.25 -4.27 -1.67
N GLU A 199 -19.52 -5.29 -1.24
CA GLU A 199 -19.42 -5.71 0.18
C GLU A 199 -20.77 -5.98 0.82
N THR A 200 -21.67 -6.64 0.11
CA THR A 200 -23.02 -6.95 0.55
C THR A 200 -23.38 -8.41 0.28
N ASP A 201 -24.40 -8.91 0.97
CA ASP A 201 -24.91 -10.26 0.77
C ASP A 201 -25.91 -10.29 -0.40
N PRO A 202 -25.91 -11.32 -1.25
CA PRO A 202 -26.95 -11.50 -2.26
C PRO A 202 -28.38 -11.56 -1.70
N LYS A 203 -28.53 -11.90 -0.43
CA LYS A 203 -29.83 -11.94 0.27
C LYS A 203 -30.21 -10.61 0.96
N ALA A 204 -29.31 -9.59 0.92
CA ALA A 204 -29.60 -8.29 1.50
C ALA A 204 -30.81 -7.63 0.83
N SER A 205 -31.56 -6.82 1.57
CA SER A 205 -32.66 -6.03 1.01
C SER A 205 -32.17 -5.00 -0.01
N ASP A 206 -33.04 -4.53 -0.88
CA ASP A 206 -32.71 -3.53 -1.90
C ASP A 206 -32.17 -2.23 -1.29
N ASP A 207 -32.69 -1.83 -0.13
CA ASP A 207 -32.21 -0.65 0.59
C ASP A 207 -30.80 -0.86 1.16
N GLU A 208 -30.48 -2.05 1.63
CA GLU A 208 -29.13 -2.40 2.09
C GLU A 208 -28.14 -2.41 0.93
N VAL A 209 -28.52 -2.94 -0.21
CA VAL A 209 -27.70 -2.93 -1.43
C VAL A 209 -27.47 -1.50 -1.92
N LYS A 210 -28.50 -0.64 -1.95
CA LYS A 210 -28.36 0.79 -2.27
C LYS A 210 -27.40 1.51 -1.30
N LYS A 211 -27.51 1.22 0.00
CA LYS A 211 -26.58 1.76 1.03
C LYS A 211 -25.16 1.25 0.80
N ALA A 212 -24.97 -0.03 0.48
CA ALA A 212 -23.69 -0.61 0.17
C ALA A 212 -23.04 0.07 -1.03
N TYR A 213 -23.77 0.24 -2.14
CA TYR A 213 -23.27 0.98 -3.32
C TYR A 213 -22.80 2.40 -2.96
N ARG A 214 -23.63 3.19 -2.26
CA ARG A 214 -23.24 4.55 -1.83
C ARG A 214 -21.97 4.56 -0.99
N ARG A 215 -21.83 3.59 -0.07
CA ARG A 215 -20.61 3.43 0.74
C ARG A 215 -19.40 3.16 -0.14
N MET A 216 -19.52 2.25 -1.14
CA MET A 216 -18.42 1.88 -2.04
C MET A 216 -18.03 3.04 -2.97
N VAL A 217 -19.01 3.80 -3.49
CA VAL A 217 -18.75 5.04 -4.25
C VAL A 217 -17.90 6.02 -3.43
N ILE A 218 -18.25 6.26 -2.18
CA ILE A 218 -17.49 7.13 -1.29
C ILE A 218 -16.11 6.53 -0.97
N LYS A 219 -16.03 5.21 -0.73
CA LYS A 219 -14.79 4.51 -0.37
C LYS A 219 -13.73 4.59 -1.47
N HIS A 220 -14.12 4.39 -2.72
CA HIS A 220 -13.24 4.31 -3.88
C HIS A 220 -13.20 5.58 -4.73
N HIS A 221 -13.67 6.72 -4.19
CA HIS A 221 -13.66 7.97 -4.94
C HIS A 221 -12.23 8.41 -5.28
N PRO A 222 -11.92 8.73 -6.55
CA PRO A 222 -10.56 9.09 -6.98
C PRO A 222 -9.96 10.27 -6.23
N ASP A 223 -10.79 11.23 -5.79
CA ASP A 223 -10.32 12.42 -5.07
C ASP A 223 -9.66 12.09 -3.72
N LYS A 224 -9.98 10.95 -3.13
CA LYS A 224 -9.37 10.52 -1.86
C LYS A 224 -7.87 10.23 -1.97
N VAL A 225 -7.39 9.99 -3.18
CA VAL A 225 -5.99 9.66 -3.46
C VAL A 225 -5.36 10.60 -4.49
N ALA A 226 -6.05 11.68 -4.87
CA ALA A 226 -5.58 12.63 -5.87
C ALA A 226 -4.25 13.30 -5.47
N HIS A 227 -4.03 13.52 -4.18
CA HIS A 227 -2.79 14.07 -3.62
C HIS A 227 -1.57 13.15 -3.78
N LEU A 228 -1.78 11.85 -4.08
CA LEU A 228 -0.71 10.87 -4.33
C LEU A 228 -0.19 10.91 -5.77
N GLY A 229 -0.86 11.62 -6.65
CA GLY A 229 -0.48 11.79 -8.06
C GLY A 229 -1.48 11.17 -9.04
N GLU A 230 -1.31 11.54 -10.31
CA GLU A 230 -2.27 11.26 -11.38
C GLU A 230 -2.51 9.78 -11.61
N GLN A 231 -1.48 8.95 -11.48
CA GLN A 231 -1.63 7.51 -11.73
C GLN A 231 -2.42 6.82 -10.62
N PHE A 232 -2.19 7.18 -9.33
CA PHE A 232 -3.02 6.66 -8.24
C PHE A 232 -4.48 7.06 -8.42
N GLN A 233 -4.73 8.25 -8.92
CA GLN A 233 -6.08 8.71 -9.24
C GLN A 233 -6.69 7.89 -10.38
N LYS A 234 -5.92 7.55 -11.43
CA LYS A 234 -6.38 6.67 -12.52
C LYS A 234 -6.72 5.27 -12.00
N ASP A 235 -5.82 4.67 -11.20
CA ASP A 235 -6.06 3.34 -10.62
C ASP A 235 -7.28 3.33 -9.68
N ALA A 236 -7.55 4.45 -8.97
CA ALA A 236 -8.77 4.60 -8.19
C ALA A 236 -10.01 4.75 -9.05
N ALA A 237 -9.92 5.48 -10.18
CA ALA A 237 -11.01 5.62 -11.14
C ALA A 237 -11.38 4.27 -11.78
N GLU A 238 -10.42 3.40 -12.07
CA GLU A 238 -10.69 2.05 -12.55
C GLU A 238 -11.45 1.21 -11.52
N LYS A 239 -11.07 1.29 -10.23
CA LYS A 239 -11.82 0.62 -9.15
C LYS A 239 -13.22 1.20 -8.98
N PHE A 240 -13.34 2.52 -9.07
CA PHE A 240 -14.65 3.20 -9.04
C PHE A 240 -15.56 2.71 -10.17
N LYS A 241 -15.02 2.55 -11.38
CA LYS A 241 -15.74 1.97 -12.52
C LYS A 241 -16.20 0.55 -12.22
N LYS A 242 -15.37 -0.30 -11.57
CA LYS A 242 -15.78 -1.63 -11.13
C LYS A 242 -16.93 -1.61 -10.13
N VAL A 243 -16.99 -0.63 -9.25
CA VAL A 243 -18.12 -0.43 -8.34
C VAL A 243 -19.40 -0.06 -9.10
N GLN A 244 -19.31 0.79 -10.13
CA GLN A 244 -20.44 1.11 -10.99
C GLN A 244 -20.92 -0.09 -11.80
N GLU A 245 -20.01 -0.83 -12.44
CA GLU A 245 -20.32 -2.07 -13.16
C GLU A 245 -21.02 -3.10 -12.24
N ALA A 246 -20.57 -3.21 -10.98
CA ALA A 246 -21.19 -4.10 -10.00
C ALA A 246 -22.61 -3.64 -9.63
N TRP A 247 -22.79 -2.35 -9.45
CA TRP A 247 -24.13 -1.80 -9.20
C TRP A 247 -25.09 -2.06 -10.35
N ASP A 248 -24.67 -1.82 -11.61
CA ASP A 248 -25.47 -2.05 -12.79
C ASP A 248 -25.85 -3.54 -12.95
N ALA A 249 -24.90 -4.44 -12.65
CA ALA A 249 -25.16 -5.88 -12.67
C ALA A 249 -26.22 -6.29 -11.63
N VAL A 250 -26.14 -5.75 -10.40
CA VAL A 250 -27.13 -6.04 -9.34
C VAL A 250 -28.49 -5.42 -9.66
N LYS A 251 -28.50 -4.19 -10.21
CA LYS A 251 -29.75 -3.56 -10.67
C LYS A 251 -30.47 -4.41 -11.70
N ALA A 252 -29.72 -4.88 -12.71
CA ALA A 252 -30.28 -5.72 -13.77
C ALA A 252 -30.83 -7.05 -13.23
N GLU A 253 -30.09 -7.70 -12.30
CA GLU A 253 -30.51 -8.95 -11.68
C GLU A 253 -31.77 -8.80 -10.84
N ARG A 254 -31.93 -7.69 -10.11
CA ARG A 254 -33.05 -7.45 -9.18
C ARG A 254 -34.21 -6.66 -9.78
N GLY A 255 -34.08 -6.19 -11.03
CA GLY A 255 -35.09 -5.33 -11.65
C GLY A 255 -35.24 -3.97 -10.95
N LEU A 256 -34.16 -3.43 -10.35
CA LEU A 256 -34.21 -2.13 -9.69
C LEU A 256 -34.15 -1.00 -10.71
N ALA A 257 -34.97 0.01 -10.51
CA ALA A 257 -34.99 1.23 -11.35
C ALA A 257 -33.79 2.18 -11.00
#